data_4996c99f489f0f5a054c1bc62e51c39c
#
_entry.id   4996c99f489f0f5a054c1bc62e51c39c
#
_cell.length_a   1.000
_cell.length_b   1.000
_cell.length_c   1.000
_cell.angle_alpha   90.00
_cell.angle_beta   90.00
_cell.angle_gamma   90.00
#
_symmetry.space_group_name_H-M   'P 1'
#
loop_
_entity.id
_entity.type
_entity.pdbx_description
1 polymer ?
#
loop_
_entity_poly.entity_id
_entity_poly.type
_entity_poly.pdbx_seq_one_letter_code
_entity_poly.pdbx_strand_id
1 'polypeptide(L)'
;MPAIAEADDDFLYVIKFRGAGQGIKALIADLVGGEIARALGLKVPELVFANLDEAFGRTEPDEEIQDLLKASVGLNLGVHYLSRAITYDPAVEKIDPSLASIIVWLDCLLMNVDRTARNTNMLIWQKELWMIDHGASLYFHHSWTNWEETAVKPFTQIKDHVLLPWANDLEETGKRLSKMLRPKVIEAIVNLVPGEWLSANTYVTSVNEGRKVYIEFLNKRVAASDIFVKEALYARKSFV
;
A
#
# COMPACT_ATOMS: atom_id res chain seq x y z
N MET A 1 -8.61 10.38 7.77
CA MET A 1 -8.80 11.56 6.90
C MET A 1 -7.43 12.01 6.44
N PRO A 2 -7.12 12.13 5.15
CA PRO A 2 -5.93 12.81 4.65
C PRO A 2 -6.20 14.31 4.48
N ALA A 3 -5.14 15.12 4.41
CA ALA A 3 -5.21 16.54 4.08
C ALA A 3 -4.17 16.91 3.01
N ILE A 4 -4.45 17.95 2.22
CA ILE A 4 -3.45 18.51 1.32
C ILE A 4 -2.73 19.62 2.08
N ALA A 5 -1.41 19.56 2.10
CA ALA A 5 -0.55 20.56 2.72
C ALA A 5 0.60 20.93 1.76
N GLU A 6 0.99 22.18 1.82
CA GLU A 6 2.23 22.68 1.22
C GLU A 6 3.38 22.42 2.19
N ALA A 7 4.46 21.85 1.70
CA ALA A 7 5.63 21.55 2.50
C ALA A 7 6.71 22.66 2.33
N ASP A 8 7.81 22.51 3.04
CA ASP A 8 8.92 23.48 3.04
C ASP A 8 9.76 23.49 1.74
N ASP A 9 9.44 22.59 0.82
CA ASP A 9 9.99 22.54 -0.54
C ASP A 9 9.07 23.18 -1.60
N ASP A 10 7.99 23.88 -1.17
CA ASP A 10 6.98 24.56 -1.99
C ASP A 10 6.11 23.58 -2.83
N PHE A 11 6.17 22.25 -2.57
CA PHE A 11 5.30 21.29 -3.21
C PHE A 11 4.09 20.92 -2.34
N LEU A 12 3.02 20.46 -3.01
CA LEU A 12 1.82 19.98 -2.34
C LEU A 12 1.88 18.47 -2.13
N TYR A 13 1.50 18.05 -0.93
CA TYR A 13 1.41 16.63 -0.55
C TYR A 13 0.06 16.31 0.06
N VAL A 14 -0.41 15.09 -0.20
CA VAL A 14 -1.50 14.48 0.55
C VAL A 14 -0.89 13.85 1.79
N ILE A 15 -1.11 14.46 2.95
CA ILE A 15 -0.59 13.97 4.24
C ILE A 15 -1.51 12.89 4.78
N LYS A 16 -0.94 11.71 5.03
CA LYS A 16 -1.58 10.61 5.75
C LYS A 16 -1.12 10.64 7.20
N PHE A 17 -2.05 10.93 8.08
CA PHE A 17 -1.77 11.21 9.49
C PHE A 17 -1.58 9.93 10.31
N ARG A 18 -0.53 9.90 11.14
CA ARG A 18 -0.25 8.78 12.05
C ARG A 18 -1.33 8.59 13.13
N GLY A 19 -2.07 9.65 13.46
CA GLY A 19 -3.19 9.62 14.41
C GLY A 19 -4.54 9.25 13.78
N ALA A 20 -4.63 9.05 12.45
CA ALA A 20 -5.88 8.78 11.75
C ALA A 20 -6.13 7.29 11.55
N GLY A 21 -7.39 6.85 11.62
CA GLY A 21 -7.82 5.52 11.20
C GLY A 21 -7.04 4.38 11.84
N GLN A 22 -6.35 3.59 11.02
CA GLN A 22 -5.53 2.46 11.47
C GLN A 22 -4.13 2.88 11.93
N GLY A 23 -3.86 4.18 12.02
CA GLY A 23 -2.65 4.73 12.59
C GLY A 23 -1.39 4.41 11.79
N ILE A 24 -0.28 4.30 12.49
CA ILE A 24 1.05 4.05 11.92
C ILE A 24 1.10 2.78 11.05
N LYS A 25 0.28 1.78 11.34
CA LYS A 25 0.24 0.54 10.54
C LYS A 25 -0.18 0.81 9.10
N ALA A 26 -1.17 1.69 8.89
CA ALA A 26 -1.56 2.12 7.54
C ALA A 26 -0.42 2.86 6.83
N LEU A 27 0.35 3.71 7.54
CA LEU A 27 1.50 4.40 6.96
C LEU A 27 2.60 3.42 6.53
N ILE A 28 2.86 2.38 7.35
CA ILE A 28 3.81 1.31 7.00
C ILE A 28 3.33 0.57 5.75
N ALA A 29 2.04 0.21 5.69
CA ALA A 29 1.46 -0.48 4.55
C ALA A 29 1.52 0.37 3.26
N ASP A 30 1.23 1.66 3.35
CA ASP A 30 1.35 2.60 2.23
C ASP A 30 2.79 2.73 1.73
N LEU A 31 3.74 2.92 2.64
CA LEU A 31 5.15 3.06 2.29
C LEU A 31 5.67 1.76 1.64
N VAL A 32 5.49 0.63 2.31
CA VAL A 32 6.00 -0.66 1.81
C VAL A 32 5.28 -1.06 0.52
N GLY A 33 3.95 -0.90 0.46
CA GLY A 33 3.17 -1.23 -0.72
C GLY A 33 3.51 -0.34 -1.92
N GLY A 34 3.66 0.97 -1.70
CA GLY A 34 4.05 1.92 -2.75
C GLY A 34 5.46 1.65 -3.28
N GLU A 35 6.43 1.36 -2.42
CA GLU A 35 7.80 1.06 -2.87
C GLU A 35 7.92 -0.32 -3.54
N ILE A 36 7.14 -1.32 -3.12
CA ILE A 36 7.04 -2.59 -3.86
C ILE A 36 6.41 -2.34 -5.24
N ALA A 37 5.32 -1.56 -5.33
CA ALA A 37 4.70 -1.19 -6.59
C ALA A 37 5.72 -0.54 -7.54
N ARG A 38 6.50 0.41 -7.04
CA ARG A 38 7.57 1.10 -7.79
C ARG A 38 8.66 0.14 -8.25
N ALA A 39 9.08 -0.79 -7.38
CA ALA A 39 10.07 -1.82 -7.73
C ALA A 39 9.58 -2.78 -8.82
N LEU A 40 8.26 -2.95 -8.96
CA LEU A 40 7.61 -3.72 -10.02
C LEU A 40 7.37 -2.92 -11.31
N GLY A 41 7.77 -1.64 -11.36
CA GLY A 41 7.61 -0.76 -12.51
C GLY A 41 6.26 -0.05 -12.60
N LEU A 42 5.45 -0.09 -11.56
CA LEU A 42 4.21 0.67 -11.50
C LEU A 42 4.49 2.14 -11.13
N LYS A 43 3.66 3.05 -11.62
CA LYS A 43 3.74 4.46 -11.27
C LYS A 43 3.07 4.71 -9.93
N VAL A 44 3.82 5.30 -9.02
CA VAL A 44 3.39 5.69 -7.68
C VAL A 44 3.89 7.11 -7.44
N PRO A 45 3.05 8.03 -6.95
CA PRO A 45 3.51 9.37 -6.59
C PRO A 45 4.67 9.27 -5.59
N GLU A 46 5.53 10.27 -5.58
CA GLU A 46 6.63 10.32 -4.62
C GLU A 46 6.10 10.22 -3.19
N LEU A 47 6.73 9.37 -2.39
CA LEU A 47 6.43 9.19 -0.98
C LEU A 47 7.51 9.88 -0.17
N VAL A 48 7.11 10.77 0.72
CA VAL A 48 8.02 11.55 1.57
C VAL A 48 7.65 11.41 3.04
N PHE A 49 8.60 11.65 3.92
CA PHE A 49 8.33 11.74 5.35
C PHE A 49 8.02 13.20 5.70
N ALA A 50 6.82 13.44 6.23
CA ALA A 50 6.34 14.74 6.63
C ALA A 50 6.34 14.85 8.16
N ASN A 51 7.16 15.75 8.72
CA ASN A 51 7.18 15.98 10.15
C ASN A 51 6.16 17.08 10.51
N LEU A 52 5.14 16.72 11.28
CA LEU A 52 4.13 17.67 11.74
C LEU A 52 4.55 18.30 13.07
N ASP A 53 4.69 19.62 13.07
CA ASP A 53 5.00 20.39 14.28
C ASP A 53 3.76 20.53 15.18
N GLU A 54 3.98 20.52 16.50
CA GLU A 54 2.92 20.67 17.51
C GLU A 54 2.12 21.98 17.35
N ALA A 55 2.77 23.05 16.83
CA ALA A 55 2.12 24.34 16.64
C ALA A 55 1.04 24.31 15.53
N PHE A 56 1.11 23.34 14.61
CA PHE A 56 0.28 23.35 13.40
C PHE A 56 -1.23 23.28 13.70
N GLY A 57 -1.64 22.56 14.72
CA GLY A 57 -3.05 22.42 15.09
C GLY A 57 -3.61 23.50 16.03
N ARG A 58 -2.78 24.49 16.47
CA ARG A 58 -3.19 25.44 17.52
C ARG A 58 -4.30 26.41 17.09
N THR A 59 -4.39 26.72 15.81
CA THR A 59 -5.36 27.66 15.22
C THR A 59 -6.52 26.97 14.53
N GLU A 60 -6.55 25.65 14.53
CA GLU A 60 -7.63 24.87 13.93
C GLU A 60 -8.91 25.00 14.78
N PRO A 61 -10.01 25.53 14.19
CA PRO A 61 -11.26 25.75 14.94
C PRO A 61 -12.11 24.48 15.15
N ASP A 62 -11.93 23.46 14.29
CA ASP A 62 -12.65 22.19 14.41
C ASP A 62 -11.94 21.28 15.40
N GLU A 63 -12.64 20.91 16.47
CA GLU A 63 -12.09 20.08 17.56
C GLU A 63 -11.63 18.69 17.07
N GLU A 64 -12.35 18.06 16.13
CA GLU A 64 -11.99 16.74 15.60
C GLU A 64 -10.70 16.83 14.79
N ILE A 65 -10.56 17.87 13.96
CA ILE A 65 -9.35 18.12 13.19
C ILE A 65 -8.19 18.48 14.13
N GLN A 66 -8.43 19.33 15.14
CA GLN A 66 -7.44 19.70 16.14
C GLN A 66 -6.90 18.47 16.90
N ASP A 67 -7.79 17.57 17.33
CA ASP A 67 -7.39 16.34 18.02
C ASP A 67 -6.64 15.38 17.10
N LEU A 68 -7.04 15.28 15.83
CA LEU A 68 -6.29 14.52 14.82
C LEU A 68 -4.87 15.08 14.64
N LEU A 69 -4.72 16.39 14.52
CA LEU A 69 -3.41 17.05 14.36
C LEU A 69 -2.55 16.84 15.60
N LYS A 70 -3.09 16.99 16.81
CA LYS A 70 -2.37 16.68 18.07
C LYS A 70 -1.89 15.24 18.14
N ALA A 71 -2.75 14.28 17.76
CA ALA A 71 -2.39 12.86 17.73
C ALA A 71 -1.38 12.52 16.62
N SER A 72 -1.19 13.43 15.66
CA SER A 72 -0.33 13.24 14.49
C SER A 72 0.99 14.00 14.55
N VAL A 73 1.30 14.65 15.67
CA VAL A 73 2.62 15.31 15.89
C VAL A 73 3.75 14.32 15.66
N GLY A 74 4.81 14.74 14.96
CA GLY A 74 5.93 13.92 14.54
C GLY A 74 5.82 13.41 13.11
N LEU A 75 6.41 12.26 12.81
CA LEU A 75 6.61 11.77 11.47
C LEU A 75 5.36 11.11 10.89
N ASN A 76 4.87 11.66 9.77
CA ASN A 76 3.75 11.20 8.97
C ASN A 76 4.21 10.80 7.57
N LEU A 77 3.30 10.30 6.72
CA LEU A 77 3.59 9.98 5.33
C LEU A 77 2.95 11.05 4.41
N GLY A 78 3.76 11.69 3.59
CA GLY A 78 3.32 12.55 2.50
C GLY A 78 3.32 11.79 1.17
N VAL A 79 2.29 12.00 0.37
CA VAL A 79 2.18 11.50 -1.00
C VAL A 79 2.12 12.70 -1.92
N HIS A 80 3.06 12.84 -2.86
CA HIS A 80 3.10 13.99 -3.76
C HIS A 80 1.76 14.19 -4.47
N TYR A 81 1.21 15.40 -4.40
CA TYR A 81 -0.09 15.72 -4.95
C TYR A 81 -0.03 15.84 -6.48
N LEU A 82 -0.69 14.92 -7.17
CA LEU A 82 -0.78 14.93 -8.62
C LEU A 82 -1.86 15.92 -9.08
N SER A 83 -1.47 17.16 -9.35
CA SER A 83 -2.38 18.21 -9.76
C SER A 83 -3.15 17.83 -11.03
N ARG A 84 -4.48 17.99 -10.99
CA ARG A 84 -5.41 17.65 -12.08
C ARG A 84 -5.48 16.15 -12.41
N ALA A 85 -5.00 15.27 -11.55
CA ALA A 85 -5.29 13.85 -11.67
C ALA A 85 -6.79 13.59 -11.45
N ILE A 86 -7.32 12.61 -12.16
CA ILE A 86 -8.71 12.16 -12.00
C ILE A 86 -8.72 10.72 -11.50
N THR A 87 -9.73 10.37 -10.72
CA THR A 87 -9.90 8.97 -10.27
C THR A 87 -10.09 8.06 -11.47
N TYR A 88 -9.38 6.92 -11.48
CA TYR A 88 -9.58 5.88 -12.49
C TYR A 88 -10.99 5.28 -12.38
N ASP A 89 -11.70 5.25 -13.51
CA ASP A 89 -13.01 4.62 -13.63
C ASP A 89 -12.92 3.49 -14.69
N PRO A 90 -13.11 2.22 -14.30
CA PRO A 90 -13.03 1.07 -15.20
C PRO A 90 -14.15 1.05 -16.27
N ALA A 91 -15.22 1.83 -16.10
CA ALA A 91 -16.27 1.96 -17.11
C ALA A 91 -15.86 2.88 -18.27
N VAL A 92 -14.94 3.80 -18.04
CA VAL A 92 -14.49 4.83 -18.99
C VAL A 92 -13.14 4.47 -19.60
N GLU A 93 -12.19 4.07 -18.77
CA GLU A 93 -10.79 3.89 -19.15
C GLU A 93 -10.45 2.39 -19.22
N LYS A 94 -10.04 1.93 -20.40
CA LYS A 94 -9.57 0.55 -20.59
C LYS A 94 -8.11 0.42 -20.15
N ILE A 95 -7.82 -0.61 -19.37
CA ILE A 95 -6.47 -0.93 -18.91
C ILE A 95 -5.87 -2.05 -19.77
N ASP A 96 -4.56 -1.98 -19.98
CA ASP A 96 -3.80 -3.06 -20.58
C ASP A 96 -3.85 -4.32 -19.70
N PRO A 97 -4.14 -5.51 -20.25
CA PRO A 97 -4.27 -6.74 -19.46
C PRO A 97 -2.98 -7.14 -18.70
N SER A 98 -1.81 -6.85 -19.25
CA SER A 98 -0.54 -7.10 -18.55
C SER A 98 -0.39 -6.18 -17.34
N LEU A 99 -0.74 -4.89 -17.50
CA LEU A 99 -0.75 -3.94 -16.39
C LEU A 99 -1.76 -4.34 -15.31
N ALA A 100 -2.98 -4.75 -15.71
CA ALA A 100 -3.99 -5.28 -14.79
C ALA A 100 -3.44 -6.50 -14.01
N SER A 101 -2.75 -7.42 -14.70
CA SER A 101 -2.16 -8.61 -14.09
C SER A 101 -1.06 -8.26 -13.08
N ILE A 102 -0.24 -7.24 -13.35
CA ILE A 102 0.79 -6.77 -12.42
C ILE A 102 0.14 -6.21 -11.14
N ILE A 103 -0.90 -5.38 -11.28
CA ILE A 103 -1.59 -4.74 -10.15
C ILE A 103 -2.33 -5.79 -9.31
N VAL A 104 -3.06 -6.71 -9.93
CA VAL A 104 -3.75 -7.81 -9.23
C VAL A 104 -2.76 -8.68 -8.47
N TRP A 105 -1.61 -9.02 -9.09
CA TRP A 105 -0.57 -9.79 -8.43
C TRP A 105 0.03 -9.04 -7.22
N LEU A 106 0.30 -7.74 -7.37
CA LEU A 106 0.77 -6.89 -6.27
C LEU A 106 -0.21 -6.88 -5.09
N ASP A 107 -1.49 -6.67 -5.37
CA ASP A 107 -2.51 -6.60 -4.32
C ASP A 107 -2.77 -7.97 -3.67
N CYS A 108 -2.59 -9.07 -4.38
CA CYS A 108 -2.52 -10.41 -3.79
C CYS A 108 -1.31 -10.58 -2.87
N LEU A 109 -0.12 -10.11 -3.28
CA LEU A 109 1.10 -10.17 -2.48
C LEU A 109 0.92 -9.41 -1.16
N LEU A 110 0.40 -8.17 -1.25
CA LEU A 110 0.20 -7.27 -0.12
C LEU A 110 -1.05 -7.62 0.71
N MET A 111 -1.94 -8.45 0.18
CA MET A 111 -3.27 -8.72 0.73
C MET A 111 -4.10 -7.43 0.85
N ASN A 112 -4.09 -6.59 -0.17
CA ASN A 112 -4.82 -5.33 -0.21
C ASN A 112 -6.32 -5.60 -0.45
N VAL A 113 -7.17 -5.22 0.50
CA VAL A 113 -8.62 -5.47 0.44
C VAL A 113 -9.42 -4.30 -0.15
N ASP A 114 -8.80 -3.14 -0.36
CA ASP A 114 -9.52 -1.89 -0.62
C ASP A 114 -9.50 -1.44 -2.10
N ARG A 115 -8.80 -2.16 -2.98
CA ARG A 115 -8.80 -1.83 -4.42
C ARG A 115 -9.99 -2.47 -5.14
N THR A 116 -11.17 -1.92 -4.87
CA THR A 116 -12.45 -2.44 -5.35
C THR A 116 -13.09 -1.52 -6.40
N ALA A 117 -14.21 -1.94 -7.00
CA ALA A 117 -14.96 -1.08 -7.92
C ALA A 117 -15.53 0.19 -7.26
N ARG A 118 -15.70 0.20 -5.95
CA ARG A 118 -16.18 1.38 -5.19
C ARG A 118 -15.05 2.32 -4.80
N ASN A 119 -13.86 1.79 -4.65
CA ASN A 119 -12.66 2.53 -4.26
C ASN A 119 -11.48 1.99 -5.07
N THR A 120 -11.24 2.58 -6.24
CA THR A 120 -10.24 2.04 -7.16
C THR A 120 -8.81 2.27 -6.68
N ASN A 121 -8.56 3.28 -5.84
CA ASN A 121 -7.24 3.67 -5.33
C ASN A 121 -6.20 3.79 -6.45
N MET A 122 -6.63 4.34 -7.58
CA MET A 122 -5.83 4.62 -8.77
C MET A 122 -6.25 5.95 -9.37
N LEU A 123 -5.29 6.65 -9.96
CA LEU A 123 -5.50 7.92 -10.64
C LEU A 123 -5.04 7.84 -12.09
N ILE A 124 -5.69 8.59 -12.96
CA ILE A 124 -5.17 8.91 -14.29
C ILE A 124 -4.51 10.28 -14.21
N TRP A 125 -3.22 10.34 -14.45
CA TRP A 125 -2.45 11.56 -14.51
C TRP A 125 -1.52 11.56 -15.72
N GLN A 126 -1.54 12.61 -16.53
CA GLN A 126 -0.80 12.71 -17.79
C GLN A 126 -1.04 11.49 -18.72
N LYS A 127 -2.29 11.01 -18.78
CA LYS A 127 -2.74 9.84 -19.55
C LYS A 127 -2.14 8.51 -19.10
N GLU A 128 -1.62 8.43 -17.88
CA GLU A 128 -1.01 7.24 -17.31
C GLU A 128 -1.70 6.86 -16.00
N LEU A 129 -1.72 5.56 -15.70
CA LEU A 129 -2.28 5.04 -14.47
C LEU A 129 -1.27 5.13 -13.33
N TRP A 130 -1.69 5.74 -12.23
CA TRP A 130 -0.89 5.92 -11.00
C TRP A 130 -1.56 5.20 -9.84
N MET A 131 -0.77 4.42 -9.12
CA MET A 131 -1.22 3.69 -7.94
C MET A 131 -1.15 4.58 -6.71
N ILE A 132 -2.22 4.58 -5.92
CA ILE A 132 -2.27 5.27 -4.62
C ILE A 132 -2.90 4.36 -3.57
N ASP A 133 -2.73 4.74 -2.31
CA ASP A 133 -3.41 4.15 -1.15
C ASP A 133 -3.28 2.62 -1.02
N HIS A 134 -2.15 2.19 -0.47
CA HIS A 134 -1.89 0.81 -0.09
C HIS A 134 -2.14 0.55 1.41
N GLY A 135 -2.72 1.54 2.14
CA GLY A 135 -2.88 1.50 3.59
C GLY A 135 -3.74 0.34 4.11
N ALA A 136 -4.64 -0.19 3.27
CA ALA A 136 -5.48 -1.34 3.57
C ALA A 136 -4.83 -2.67 3.20
N SER A 137 -3.53 -2.79 3.42
CA SER A 137 -2.68 -3.96 3.12
C SER A 137 -2.03 -4.52 4.39
N LEU A 138 -1.35 -5.67 4.26
CA LEU A 138 -0.51 -6.25 5.30
C LEU A 138 -1.25 -6.47 6.64
N TYR A 139 -2.50 -6.90 6.58
CA TYR A 139 -3.38 -7.04 7.76
C TYR A 139 -2.81 -7.87 8.91
N PHE A 140 -1.84 -8.75 8.67
CA PHE A 140 -1.17 -9.53 9.70
C PHE A 140 -0.57 -8.65 10.80
N HIS A 141 -0.16 -7.42 10.49
CA HIS A 141 0.47 -6.50 11.43
C HIS A 141 -0.49 -5.89 12.47
N HIS A 142 -1.79 -6.15 12.34
CA HIS A 142 -2.75 -5.72 13.36
C HIS A 142 -2.75 -6.64 14.58
N SER A 143 -2.49 -7.93 14.40
CA SER A 143 -2.47 -8.92 15.49
C SER A 143 -1.11 -9.57 15.73
N TRP A 144 -0.26 -9.64 14.71
CA TRP A 144 1.05 -10.34 14.70
C TRP A 144 0.96 -11.83 15.03
N THR A 145 -0.25 -12.37 15.17
CA THR A 145 -0.48 -13.79 15.44
C THR A 145 -0.59 -14.55 14.12
N ASN A 146 0.00 -15.74 14.07
CA ASN A 146 -0.09 -16.68 12.93
C ASN A 146 0.29 -16.02 11.57
N TRP A 147 1.15 -15.00 11.58
CA TRP A 147 1.56 -14.30 10.36
C TRP A 147 2.27 -15.24 9.38
N GLU A 148 3.00 -16.23 9.87
CA GLU A 148 3.70 -17.23 9.06
C GLU A 148 2.72 -18.09 8.27
N GLU A 149 1.65 -18.56 8.89
CA GLU A 149 0.57 -19.28 8.21
C GLU A 149 -0.18 -18.37 7.24
N THR A 150 -0.43 -17.13 7.65
CA THR A 150 -1.11 -16.12 6.80
C THR A 150 -0.31 -15.82 5.54
N ALA A 151 1.02 -15.80 5.64
CA ALA A 151 1.89 -15.54 4.50
C ALA A 151 1.74 -16.57 3.36
N VAL A 152 1.33 -17.80 3.67
CA VAL A 152 1.17 -18.88 2.67
C VAL A 152 -0.30 -19.20 2.35
N LYS A 153 -1.26 -18.43 2.88
CA LYS A 153 -2.68 -18.60 2.57
C LYS A 153 -3.08 -17.97 1.23
N PRO A 154 -4.10 -18.50 0.53
CA PRO A 154 -4.73 -17.81 -0.57
C PRO A 154 -5.33 -16.48 -0.10
N PHE A 155 -5.50 -15.54 -1.02
CA PHE A 155 -6.13 -14.25 -0.73
C PHE A 155 -7.52 -14.21 -1.39
N THR A 156 -8.54 -14.69 -0.69
CA THR A 156 -9.89 -14.87 -1.24
C THR A 156 -10.63 -13.57 -1.53
N GLN A 157 -10.26 -12.45 -0.86
CA GLN A 157 -10.82 -11.13 -1.10
C GLN A 157 -10.45 -10.57 -2.48
N ILE A 158 -9.51 -11.20 -3.18
CA ILE A 158 -9.15 -10.80 -4.56
C ILE A 158 -10.34 -10.86 -5.53
N LYS A 159 -11.38 -11.63 -5.22
CA LYS A 159 -12.62 -11.70 -6.01
C LYS A 159 -13.30 -10.34 -6.19
N ASP A 160 -13.10 -9.41 -5.25
CA ASP A 160 -13.71 -8.08 -5.24
C ASP A 160 -12.81 -7.01 -5.91
N HIS A 161 -11.63 -7.43 -6.39
CA HIS A 161 -10.64 -6.52 -6.96
C HIS A 161 -11.09 -5.96 -8.31
N VAL A 162 -11.04 -4.63 -8.43
CA VAL A 162 -11.56 -3.90 -9.60
C VAL A 162 -10.96 -4.34 -10.93
N LEU A 163 -9.69 -4.72 -10.98
CA LEU A 163 -9.01 -5.11 -12.22
C LEU A 163 -8.98 -6.62 -12.49
N LEU A 164 -9.52 -7.45 -11.60
CA LEU A 164 -9.48 -8.90 -11.76
C LEU A 164 -10.08 -9.39 -13.09
N PRO A 165 -11.19 -8.82 -13.60
CA PRO A 165 -11.75 -9.23 -14.91
C PRO A 165 -10.77 -9.10 -16.08
N TRP A 166 -9.87 -8.12 -16.03
CA TRP A 166 -8.91 -7.82 -17.10
C TRP A 166 -7.55 -8.47 -16.93
N ALA A 167 -7.24 -9.05 -15.76
CA ALA A 167 -5.96 -9.67 -15.44
C ALA A 167 -5.78 -11.03 -16.13
N ASN A 168 -5.46 -11.01 -17.44
CA ASN A 168 -5.46 -12.19 -18.29
C ASN A 168 -4.15 -13.00 -18.24
N ASP A 169 -3.08 -12.42 -17.67
CA ASP A 169 -1.71 -12.95 -17.78
C ASP A 169 -1.07 -13.19 -16.39
N LEU A 170 -1.88 -13.62 -15.41
CA LEU A 170 -1.46 -13.74 -14.01
C LEU A 170 -0.36 -14.77 -13.79
N GLU A 171 -0.36 -15.90 -14.52
CA GLU A 171 0.65 -16.96 -14.32
C GLU A 171 2.04 -16.51 -14.77
N GLU A 172 2.16 -15.99 -15.99
CA GLU A 172 3.45 -15.51 -16.51
C GLU A 172 3.93 -14.27 -15.76
N THR A 173 3.00 -13.35 -15.45
CA THR A 173 3.25 -12.20 -14.60
C THR A 173 3.80 -12.63 -13.24
N GLY A 174 3.16 -13.60 -12.58
CA GLY A 174 3.61 -14.11 -11.29
C GLY A 174 5.04 -14.66 -11.32
N LYS A 175 5.37 -15.48 -12.32
CA LYS A 175 6.72 -16.03 -12.50
C LYS A 175 7.77 -14.93 -12.71
N ARG A 176 7.43 -13.88 -13.44
CA ARG A 176 8.31 -12.74 -13.70
C ARG A 176 8.50 -11.87 -12.46
N LEU A 177 7.42 -11.47 -11.79
CA LEU A 177 7.46 -10.56 -10.64
C LEU A 177 8.13 -11.20 -9.42
N SER A 178 7.91 -12.50 -9.17
CA SER A 178 8.60 -13.23 -8.11
C SER A 178 10.13 -13.22 -8.28
N LYS A 179 10.63 -13.20 -9.52
CA LYS A 179 12.07 -13.08 -9.79
C LYS A 179 12.58 -11.65 -9.61
N MET A 180 11.74 -10.64 -9.77
CA MET A 180 12.10 -9.23 -9.56
C MET A 180 12.21 -8.90 -8.07
N LEU A 181 11.26 -9.36 -7.25
CA LEU A 181 11.23 -9.13 -5.79
C LEU A 181 12.15 -10.10 -5.05
N ARG A 182 13.46 -10.00 -5.32
CA ARG A 182 14.47 -10.77 -4.59
C ARG A 182 14.53 -10.35 -3.11
N PRO A 183 15.00 -11.22 -2.19
CA PRO A 183 15.08 -10.91 -0.76
C PRO A 183 15.77 -9.58 -0.43
N LYS A 184 16.85 -9.24 -1.15
CA LYS A 184 17.56 -7.96 -0.99
C LYS A 184 16.71 -6.73 -1.37
N VAL A 185 15.80 -6.87 -2.35
CA VAL A 185 14.89 -5.78 -2.73
C VAL A 185 13.86 -5.56 -1.63
N ILE A 186 13.26 -6.64 -1.12
CA ILE A 186 12.31 -6.60 -0.01
C ILE A 186 12.97 -6.01 1.24
N GLU A 187 14.18 -6.47 1.58
CA GLU A 187 14.95 -5.95 2.72
C GLU A 187 15.23 -4.45 2.59
N ALA A 188 15.66 -4.00 1.41
CA ALA A 188 15.91 -2.58 1.15
C ALA A 188 14.61 -1.74 1.34
N ILE A 189 13.48 -2.20 0.83
CA ILE A 189 12.19 -1.52 0.98
C ILE A 189 11.75 -1.47 2.45
N VAL A 190 11.79 -2.59 3.16
CA VAL A 190 11.37 -2.62 4.58
C VAL A 190 12.29 -1.77 5.45
N ASN A 191 13.57 -1.64 5.10
CA ASN A 191 14.50 -0.78 5.81
C ASN A 191 14.21 0.72 5.67
N LEU A 192 13.38 1.14 4.71
CA LEU A 192 12.87 2.51 4.62
C LEU A 192 11.89 2.86 5.74
N VAL A 193 11.25 1.85 6.36
CA VAL A 193 10.29 2.09 7.45
C VAL A 193 11.00 2.72 8.65
N PRO A 194 10.54 3.91 9.11
CA PRO A 194 11.13 4.59 10.24
C PRO A 194 11.11 3.74 11.52
N GLY A 195 12.19 3.76 12.28
CA GLY A 195 12.28 3.01 13.52
C GLY A 195 11.21 3.40 14.54
N GLU A 196 10.84 4.68 14.60
CA GLU A 196 9.78 5.17 15.48
C GLU A 196 8.38 4.58 15.14
N TRP A 197 8.10 4.27 13.86
CA TRP A 197 6.84 3.62 13.47
C TRP A 197 6.80 2.16 13.93
N LEU A 198 7.94 1.49 13.91
CA LEU A 198 8.06 0.11 14.37
C LEU A 198 8.07 0.00 15.90
N SER A 199 8.70 0.96 16.59
CA SER A 199 8.74 0.97 18.06
C SER A 199 7.38 1.26 18.70
N ALA A 200 6.46 1.87 17.99
CA ALA A 200 5.08 2.07 18.46
C ALA A 200 4.27 0.74 18.51
N ASN A 201 4.83 -0.35 18.02
CA ASN A 201 4.17 -1.65 17.99
C ASN A 201 4.46 -2.44 19.29
N THR A 202 3.39 -2.77 20.01
CA THR A 202 3.47 -3.50 21.31
C THR A 202 3.69 -5.01 21.15
N TYR A 203 3.63 -5.55 19.92
CA TYR A 203 3.76 -7.00 19.66
C TYR A 203 5.19 -7.45 19.38
N VAL A 204 6.13 -6.53 19.23
CA VAL A 204 7.55 -6.82 18.98
C VAL A 204 8.43 -6.18 20.03
N THR A 205 9.53 -6.83 20.35
CA THR A 205 10.43 -6.38 21.43
C THR A 205 11.44 -5.34 20.94
N SER A 206 11.63 -5.22 19.63
CA SER A 206 12.58 -4.28 19.04
C SER A 206 12.21 -3.89 17.60
N VAL A 207 12.74 -2.75 17.15
CA VAL A 207 12.66 -2.29 15.76
C VAL A 207 13.19 -3.35 14.78
N ASN A 208 14.28 -4.00 15.12
CA ASN A 208 14.91 -5.02 14.26
C ASN A 208 14.03 -6.27 14.14
N GLU A 209 13.39 -6.68 15.23
CA GLU A 209 12.42 -7.78 15.20
C GLU A 209 11.21 -7.43 14.32
N GLY A 210 10.68 -6.22 14.46
CA GLY A 210 9.60 -5.74 13.61
C GLY A 210 9.97 -5.80 12.12
N ARG A 211 11.14 -5.26 11.73
CA ARG A 211 11.64 -5.35 10.35
C ARG A 211 11.78 -6.79 9.87
N LYS A 212 12.35 -7.65 10.70
CA LYS A 212 12.54 -9.07 10.38
C LYS A 212 11.21 -9.74 10.02
N VAL A 213 10.15 -9.51 10.79
CA VAL A 213 8.83 -10.10 10.52
C VAL A 213 8.25 -9.61 9.19
N TYR A 214 8.32 -8.31 8.86
CA TYR A 214 7.89 -7.81 7.54
C TYR A 214 8.69 -8.44 6.40
N ILE A 215 10.01 -8.53 6.53
CA ILE A 215 10.90 -9.14 5.52
C ILE A 215 10.55 -10.62 5.33
N GLU A 216 10.40 -11.38 6.41
CA GLU A 216 10.08 -12.80 6.35
C GLU A 216 8.68 -13.05 5.78
N PHE A 217 7.68 -12.25 6.20
CA PHE A 217 6.33 -12.31 5.66
C PHE A 217 6.32 -12.13 4.15
N LEU A 218 6.90 -11.04 3.67
CA LEU A 218 6.93 -10.73 2.24
C LEU A 218 7.72 -11.77 1.43
N ASN A 219 8.85 -12.23 1.94
CA ASN A 219 9.62 -13.30 1.28
C ASN A 219 8.83 -14.61 1.20
N LYS A 220 8.11 -15.01 2.28
CA LYS A 220 7.23 -16.18 2.27
C LYS A 220 6.07 -16.01 1.27
N ARG A 221 5.46 -14.80 1.21
CA ARG A 221 4.41 -14.49 0.22
C ARG A 221 4.92 -14.61 -1.21
N VAL A 222 6.09 -14.07 -1.52
CA VAL A 222 6.70 -14.18 -2.86
C VAL A 222 6.97 -15.65 -3.20
N ALA A 223 7.56 -16.41 -2.26
CA ALA A 223 7.85 -17.83 -2.47
C ALA A 223 6.59 -18.68 -2.68
N ALA A 224 5.47 -18.29 -2.05
CA ALA A 224 4.18 -18.96 -2.15
C ALA A 224 3.23 -18.31 -3.18
N SER A 225 3.75 -17.51 -4.12
CA SER A 225 2.95 -16.69 -5.03
C SER A 225 2.01 -17.51 -5.94
N ASP A 226 2.33 -18.73 -6.26
CA ASP A 226 1.46 -19.64 -7.01
C ASP A 226 0.14 -19.95 -6.29
N ILE A 227 0.10 -19.86 -4.96
CA ILE A 227 -1.10 -20.11 -4.15
C ILE A 227 -2.11 -19.01 -4.38
N PHE A 228 -1.72 -17.75 -4.23
CA PHE A 228 -2.64 -16.64 -4.45
C PHE A 228 -2.90 -16.36 -5.95
N VAL A 229 -1.98 -16.70 -6.85
CA VAL A 229 -2.24 -16.67 -8.29
C VAL A 229 -3.33 -17.66 -8.68
N LYS A 230 -3.28 -18.89 -8.16
CA LYS A 230 -4.35 -19.89 -8.37
C LYS A 230 -5.70 -19.40 -7.86
N GLU A 231 -5.73 -18.77 -6.69
CA GLU A 231 -6.95 -18.17 -6.13
C GLU A 231 -7.51 -17.06 -7.03
N ALA A 232 -6.65 -16.15 -7.49
CA ALA A 232 -7.05 -15.07 -8.40
C ALA A 232 -7.59 -15.61 -9.73
N LEU A 233 -6.95 -16.63 -10.30
CA LEU A 233 -7.42 -17.30 -11.52
C LEU A 233 -8.76 -18.01 -11.30
N TYR A 234 -8.95 -18.63 -10.14
CA TYR A 234 -10.23 -19.26 -9.78
C TYR A 234 -11.34 -18.20 -9.65
N ALA A 235 -11.10 -17.14 -8.89
CA ALA A 235 -12.04 -16.06 -8.70
C ALA A 235 -12.40 -15.36 -10.03
N ARG A 236 -11.42 -15.21 -10.93
CA ARG A 236 -11.63 -14.58 -12.24
C ARG A 236 -12.62 -15.35 -13.13
N LYS A 237 -12.75 -16.68 -12.98
CA LYS A 237 -13.70 -17.49 -13.77
C LYS A 237 -15.14 -17.04 -13.62
N SER A 238 -15.50 -16.35 -12.56
CA SER A 238 -16.86 -15.82 -12.38
C SER A 238 -17.18 -14.61 -13.26
N PHE A 239 -16.19 -14.05 -13.97
CA PHE A 239 -16.33 -12.88 -14.85
C PHE A 239 -16.20 -13.23 -16.35
N VAL A 240 -15.98 -14.52 -16.68
CA VAL A 240 -15.72 -14.99 -18.07
C VAL A 240 -16.87 -15.85 -18.59
#